data_941e70a43cbf648d455ecbbbae72ccb7
#
_entry.id   941e70a43cbf648d455ecbbbae72ccb7
#
_cell.length_a   1.000
_cell.length_b   1.000
_cell.length_c   1.000
_cell.angle_alpha   90.00
_cell.angle_beta   90.00
_cell.angle_gamma   90.00
#
_symmetry.space_group_name_H-M   'P 1'
#
loop_
_entity.id
_entity.type
_entity.pdbx_description
1 polymer ?
#
loop_
_entity_poly.entity_id
_entity_poly.type
_entity_poly.pdbx_seq_one_letter_code
_entity_poly.pdbx_strand_id
1 'polypeptide(L)'
;MKNWFDKKIEKLTSIGGYQKPDLIPDSMKLDSNENYVVPKQFQNDILSTARKNSDVREYSLGRIDELIKMISKFVKVPASMIGVGNGSDQILDLILSHFASKNTKVLTSNPTFGFFEERCKLYSIPLIAIPFSDDMKLDIKEFEKRSKDADILYLDSPNNPTGFTFTKNQLQKFVKSFDGLVIIDE
;
A
#
# COMPACT_ATOMS: atom_id res chain seq x y z
N MET A 1 -26.52 28.66 -4.64
CA MET A 1 -25.97 27.59 -3.80
C MET A 1 -25.34 26.54 -4.70
N LYS A 2 -24.08 26.14 -4.45
CA LYS A 2 -23.45 25.02 -5.19
C LYS A 2 -24.23 23.74 -4.92
N ASN A 3 -24.49 22.96 -5.96
CA ASN A 3 -25.14 21.64 -5.81
C ASN A 3 -24.16 20.65 -5.13
N TRP A 4 -24.64 19.44 -4.78
CA TRP A 4 -23.79 18.46 -4.09
C TRP A 4 -22.59 18.04 -4.93
N PHE A 5 -22.76 17.98 -6.25
CA PHE A 5 -21.69 17.58 -7.17
C PHE A 5 -20.53 18.59 -7.16
N ASP A 6 -20.84 19.91 -7.25
CA ASP A 6 -19.84 20.96 -7.19
C ASP A 6 -19.05 20.89 -5.87
N LYS A 7 -19.75 20.71 -4.75
CA LYS A 7 -19.11 20.53 -3.43
C LYS A 7 -18.22 19.28 -3.37
N LYS A 8 -18.65 18.19 -4.02
CA LYS A 8 -17.85 16.97 -4.08
C LYS A 8 -16.61 17.17 -4.91
N ILE A 9 -16.70 17.82 -6.07
CA ILE A 9 -15.55 18.14 -6.92
C ILE A 9 -14.56 19.04 -6.17
N GLU A 10 -15.04 20.10 -5.51
CA GLU A 10 -14.16 20.96 -4.70
C GLU A 10 -13.41 20.18 -3.62
N LYS A 11 -14.13 19.31 -2.90
CA LYS A 11 -13.49 18.45 -1.90
C LYS A 11 -12.41 17.55 -2.53
N LEU A 12 -12.71 16.90 -3.64
CA LEU A 12 -11.75 16.01 -4.32
C LEU A 12 -10.54 16.79 -4.82
N THR A 13 -10.75 17.97 -5.39
CA THR A 13 -9.67 18.85 -5.86
C THR A 13 -8.80 19.36 -4.70
N SER A 14 -9.40 19.62 -3.53
CA SER A 14 -8.66 20.12 -2.35
C SER A 14 -7.79 19.06 -1.69
N ILE A 15 -8.09 17.76 -1.87
CA ILE A 15 -7.26 16.67 -1.36
C ILE A 15 -5.93 16.62 -2.13
N GLY A 16 -5.93 17.13 -3.36
CA GLY A 16 -4.81 16.96 -4.27
C GLY A 16 -4.80 15.57 -4.88
N GLY A 17 -3.74 15.23 -5.54
CA GLY A 17 -3.47 13.92 -6.10
C GLY A 17 -1.97 13.71 -6.16
N TYR A 18 -1.55 12.54 -6.57
CA TYR A 18 -0.14 12.26 -6.79
C TYR A 18 0.47 13.30 -7.72
N GLN A 19 1.37 14.10 -7.16
CA GLN A 19 2.13 15.06 -7.95
C GLN A 19 3.27 14.32 -8.64
N LYS A 20 3.14 14.16 -9.94
CA LYS A 20 4.23 13.62 -10.73
C LYS A 20 5.44 14.54 -10.61
N PRO A 21 6.60 14.05 -10.15
CA PRO A 21 7.79 14.86 -10.07
C PRO A 21 8.20 15.35 -11.46
N ASP A 22 8.70 16.58 -11.54
CA ASP A 22 9.26 17.12 -12.78
C ASP A 22 10.52 16.32 -13.16
N LEU A 23 10.60 15.96 -14.43
CA LEU A 23 11.82 15.34 -14.97
C LEU A 23 12.91 16.41 -15.03
N ILE A 24 13.90 16.31 -14.16
CA ILE A 24 15.08 17.17 -14.18
C ILE A 24 16.08 16.56 -15.18
N PRO A 25 16.42 17.25 -16.28
CA PRO A 25 17.40 16.76 -17.22
C PRO A 25 18.73 16.43 -16.51
N ASP A 26 19.40 15.36 -16.95
CA ASP A 26 20.69 14.89 -16.42
C ASP A 26 20.68 14.47 -14.93
N SER A 27 19.51 14.31 -14.32
CA SER A 27 19.40 13.79 -12.96
C SER A 27 19.29 12.26 -12.93
N MET A 28 19.82 11.66 -11.86
CA MET A 28 19.60 10.25 -11.58
C MET A 28 18.22 10.08 -10.90
N LYS A 29 17.32 9.31 -11.52
CA LYS A 29 15.99 9.05 -10.99
C LYS A 29 16.07 8.03 -9.84
N LEU A 30 15.78 8.47 -8.61
CA LEU A 30 15.80 7.65 -7.38
C LEU A 30 14.50 7.80 -6.55
N ASP A 31 13.49 8.40 -7.12
CA ASP A 31 12.27 8.84 -6.42
C ASP A 31 11.13 7.80 -6.37
N SER A 32 11.26 6.70 -7.11
CA SER A 32 10.16 5.74 -7.30
C SER A 32 10.52 4.29 -6.97
N ASN A 33 11.66 4.03 -6.32
CA ASN A 33 12.15 2.69 -5.97
C ASN A 33 12.18 1.69 -7.14
N GLU A 34 12.41 2.18 -8.38
CA GLU A 34 12.44 1.35 -9.58
C GLU A 34 13.67 0.43 -9.60
N ASN A 35 13.48 -0.80 -10.01
CA ASN A 35 14.56 -1.78 -10.11
C ASN A 35 15.27 -1.75 -11.47
N TYR A 36 16.28 -0.91 -11.61
CA TYR A 36 17.10 -0.83 -12.83
C TYR A 36 18.16 -1.95 -12.95
N VAL A 37 18.30 -2.80 -11.93
CA VAL A 37 19.28 -3.91 -11.96
C VAL A 37 18.77 -5.09 -12.80
N VAL A 38 17.47 -5.15 -13.07
CA VAL A 38 16.87 -6.21 -13.89
C VAL A 38 17.44 -6.17 -15.32
N PRO A 39 18.12 -7.25 -15.80
CA PRO A 39 18.72 -7.28 -17.12
C PRO A 39 17.68 -7.09 -18.24
N LYS A 40 18.03 -6.35 -19.28
CA LYS A 40 17.15 -6.16 -20.45
C LYS A 40 16.73 -7.49 -21.11
N GLN A 41 17.60 -8.48 -21.11
CA GLN A 41 17.27 -9.82 -21.63
C GLN A 41 16.11 -10.43 -20.87
N PHE A 42 16.11 -10.37 -19.53
CA PHE A 42 15.01 -10.89 -18.71
C PHE A 42 13.68 -10.15 -18.98
N GLN A 43 13.74 -8.83 -19.19
CA GLN A 43 12.56 -8.05 -19.59
C GLN A 43 12.02 -8.50 -20.96
N ASN A 44 12.90 -8.71 -21.93
CA ASN A 44 12.54 -9.18 -23.28
C ASN A 44 11.91 -10.59 -23.22
N ASP A 45 12.44 -11.48 -22.37
CA ASP A 45 11.93 -12.84 -22.21
C ASP A 45 10.52 -12.82 -21.62
N ILE A 46 10.25 -11.97 -20.59
CA ILE A 46 8.92 -11.76 -20.04
C ILE A 46 7.95 -11.27 -21.12
N LEU A 47 8.31 -10.22 -21.85
CA LEU A 47 7.46 -9.63 -22.90
C LEU A 47 7.18 -10.63 -24.04
N SER A 48 8.20 -11.38 -24.45
CA SER A 48 8.08 -12.43 -25.47
C SER A 48 7.13 -13.54 -25.00
N THR A 49 7.25 -13.95 -23.74
CA THR A 49 6.40 -14.99 -23.15
C THR A 49 4.96 -14.49 -23.03
N ALA A 50 4.76 -13.28 -22.54
CA ALA A 50 3.43 -12.67 -22.45
C ALA A 50 2.76 -12.57 -23.82
N ARG A 51 3.50 -12.11 -24.86
CA ARG A 51 2.97 -12.02 -26.23
C ARG A 51 2.55 -13.37 -26.81
N LYS A 52 3.27 -14.44 -26.54
CA LYS A 52 2.95 -15.80 -27.03
C LYS A 52 1.73 -16.39 -26.35
N ASN A 53 1.49 -16.03 -25.08
CA ASN A 53 0.52 -16.70 -24.23
C ASN A 53 -0.70 -15.83 -23.89
N SER A 54 -0.82 -14.61 -24.44
CA SER A 54 -1.91 -13.70 -24.12
C SER A 54 -2.57 -13.16 -25.37
N ASP A 55 -3.89 -13.17 -25.39
CA ASP A 55 -4.68 -12.38 -26.33
C ASP A 55 -5.25 -11.18 -25.56
N VAL A 56 -4.87 -9.97 -25.96
CA VAL A 56 -5.27 -8.71 -25.30
C VAL A 56 -6.79 -8.44 -25.40
N ARG A 57 -7.51 -9.19 -26.22
CA ARG A 57 -8.97 -9.11 -26.39
C ARG A 57 -9.72 -9.96 -25.37
N GLU A 58 -9.03 -10.88 -24.70
CA GLU A 58 -9.65 -11.82 -23.78
C GLU A 58 -9.63 -11.29 -22.34
N TYR A 59 -10.69 -11.61 -21.60
CA TYR A 59 -10.65 -11.47 -20.15
C TYR A 59 -9.74 -12.53 -19.54
N SER A 60 -8.92 -12.13 -18.56
CA SER A 60 -7.90 -13.00 -17.92
C SER A 60 -8.45 -14.04 -16.94
N LEU A 61 -9.75 -14.37 -16.97
CA LEU A 61 -10.48 -15.13 -15.95
C LEU A 61 -9.81 -16.45 -15.54
N GLY A 62 -9.37 -17.26 -16.50
CA GLY A 62 -8.74 -18.56 -16.19
C GLY A 62 -7.28 -18.43 -15.73
N ARG A 63 -6.58 -17.34 -16.02
CA ARG A 63 -5.16 -17.16 -15.71
C ARG A 63 -4.90 -16.62 -14.32
N ILE A 64 -5.88 -15.92 -13.74
CA ILE A 64 -5.79 -15.43 -12.36
C ILE A 64 -5.69 -16.63 -11.39
N ASP A 65 -6.47 -17.67 -11.61
CA ASP A 65 -6.42 -18.88 -10.76
C ASP A 65 -5.07 -19.60 -10.85
N GLU A 66 -4.47 -19.63 -12.04
CA GLU A 66 -3.13 -20.20 -12.24
C GLU A 66 -2.08 -19.36 -11.50
N LEU A 67 -2.14 -18.04 -11.62
CA LEU A 67 -1.26 -17.12 -10.91
C LEU A 67 -1.38 -17.29 -9.38
N ILE A 68 -2.58 -17.33 -8.85
CA ILE A 68 -2.84 -17.55 -7.42
C ILE A 68 -2.24 -18.90 -6.96
N LYS A 69 -2.39 -19.96 -7.75
CA LYS A 69 -1.79 -21.28 -7.45
C LYS A 69 -0.25 -21.20 -7.44
N MET A 70 0.35 -20.46 -8.37
CA MET A 70 1.81 -20.29 -8.41
C MET A 70 2.30 -19.49 -7.21
N ILE A 71 1.64 -18.38 -6.87
CA ILE A 71 1.95 -17.58 -5.69
C ILE A 71 1.81 -18.43 -4.43
N SER A 72 0.71 -19.19 -4.29
CA SER A 72 0.46 -20.12 -3.17
C SER A 72 1.63 -21.06 -2.94
N LYS A 73 2.15 -21.66 -4.00
CA LYS A 73 3.34 -22.56 -3.92
C LYS A 73 4.61 -21.80 -3.50
N PHE A 74 4.79 -20.58 -3.99
CA PHE A 74 5.96 -19.76 -3.70
C PHE A 74 5.99 -19.29 -2.25
N VAL A 75 4.87 -18.69 -1.78
CA VAL A 75 4.77 -18.15 -0.41
C VAL A 75 4.35 -19.19 0.63
N LYS A 76 3.99 -20.41 0.21
CA LYS A 76 3.53 -21.52 1.08
C LYS A 76 2.28 -21.16 1.91
N VAL A 77 1.38 -20.39 1.31
CA VAL A 77 0.09 -20.00 1.90
C VAL A 77 -1.04 -20.59 1.06
N PRO A 78 -2.15 -21.07 1.66
CA PRO A 78 -3.28 -21.60 0.90
C PRO A 78 -3.81 -20.61 -0.15
N ALA A 79 -4.13 -21.08 -1.34
CA ALA A 79 -4.65 -20.28 -2.44
C ALA A 79 -5.89 -19.46 -2.05
N SER A 80 -6.73 -19.97 -1.15
CA SER A 80 -7.91 -19.29 -0.60
C SER A 80 -7.59 -18.05 0.26
N MET A 81 -6.31 -17.86 0.64
CA MET A 81 -5.83 -16.70 1.41
C MET A 81 -5.07 -15.70 0.54
N ILE A 82 -5.11 -15.85 -0.78
CA ILE A 82 -4.36 -15.00 -1.71
C ILE A 82 -5.32 -14.22 -2.58
N GLY A 83 -5.20 -12.90 -2.54
CA GLY A 83 -5.80 -11.99 -3.49
C GLY A 83 -4.72 -11.37 -4.38
N VAL A 84 -5.05 -11.08 -5.63
CA VAL A 84 -4.14 -10.41 -6.57
C VAL A 84 -4.77 -9.11 -7.08
N GLY A 85 -3.92 -8.13 -7.35
CA GLY A 85 -4.34 -6.83 -7.87
C GLY A 85 -3.24 -6.16 -8.68
N ASN A 86 -3.51 -5.00 -9.22
CA ASN A 86 -2.54 -4.18 -9.94
C ASN A 86 -1.67 -3.38 -8.95
N GLY A 87 -0.69 -4.07 -8.38
CA GLY A 87 0.17 -3.52 -7.34
C GLY A 87 -0.50 -3.45 -5.97
N SER A 88 0.28 -3.08 -4.95
CA SER A 88 -0.22 -2.86 -3.58
C SER A 88 -1.24 -1.72 -3.52
N ASP A 89 -1.10 -0.70 -4.35
CA ASP A 89 -2.02 0.44 -4.42
C ASP A 89 -3.48 0.01 -4.58
N GLN A 90 -3.75 -0.90 -5.52
CA GLN A 90 -5.11 -1.39 -5.72
C GLN A 90 -5.62 -2.19 -4.51
N ILE A 91 -4.75 -3.01 -3.91
CA ILE A 91 -5.13 -3.81 -2.73
C ILE A 91 -5.42 -2.90 -1.53
N LEU A 92 -4.57 -1.91 -1.27
CA LEU A 92 -4.76 -0.93 -0.20
C LEU A 92 -6.06 -0.13 -0.41
N ASP A 93 -6.32 0.32 -1.64
CA ASP A 93 -7.56 1.03 -1.98
C ASP A 93 -8.81 0.16 -1.75
N LEU A 94 -8.78 -1.11 -2.15
CA LEU A 94 -9.85 -2.06 -1.90
C LEU A 94 -10.08 -2.31 -0.40
N ILE A 95 -9.00 -2.48 0.37
CA ILE A 95 -9.11 -2.66 1.83
C ILE A 95 -9.77 -1.44 2.45
N LEU A 96 -9.26 -0.24 2.18
CA LEU A 96 -9.80 0.98 2.77
C LEU A 96 -11.25 1.25 2.35
N SER A 97 -11.58 1.07 1.07
CA SER A 97 -12.93 1.33 0.56
C SER A 97 -14.00 0.37 1.10
N HIS A 98 -13.61 -0.86 1.49
CA HIS A 98 -14.54 -1.88 1.95
C HIS A 98 -14.58 -2.04 3.47
N PHE A 99 -13.45 -1.89 4.16
CA PHE A 99 -13.33 -2.15 5.59
C PHE A 99 -13.25 -0.89 6.44
N ALA A 100 -13.03 0.29 5.84
CA ALA A 100 -12.92 1.54 6.58
C ALA A 100 -14.02 2.54 6.23
N SER A 101 -14.25 3.48 7.14
CA SER A 101 -15.21 4.57 7.01
C SER A 101 -14.71 5.81 7.75
N LYS A 102 -15.46 6.91 7.68
CA LYS A 102 -15.17 8.13 8.45
C LYS A 102 -15.11 7.94 9.98
N ASN A 103 -15.64 6.82 10.48
CA ASN A 103 -15.62 6.49 11.92
C ASN A 103 -14.49 5.50 12.27
N THR A 104 -13.84 4.91 11.27
CA THR A 104 -12.73 3.97 11.45
C THR A 104 -11.44 4.75 11.67
N LYS A 105 -10.72 4.45 12.74
CA LYS A 105 -9.43 5.08 13.05
C LYS A 105 -8.29 4.17 12.62
N VAL A 106 -7.38 4.72 11.83
CA VAL A 106 -6.19 4.00 11.38
C VAL A 106 -4.97 4.55 12.10
N LEU A 107 -4.18 3.67 12.72
CA LEU A 107 -2.89 4.01 13.30
C LEU A 107 -1.77 3.67 12.33
N THR A 108 -0.86 4.61 12.12
CA THR A 108 0.33 4.45 11.29
C THR A 108 1.50 5.29 11.81
N SER A 109 2.67 5.16 11.21
CA SER A 109 3.80 6.06 11.41
C SER A 109 3.68 7.35 10.59
N ASN A 110 4.49 8.37 10.90
CA ASN A 110 4.59 9.60 10.11
C ASN A 110 6.08 10.01 9.99
N PRO A 111 6.64 10.06 8.77
CA PRO A 111 5.99 9.79 7.48
C PRO A 111 5.64 8.30 7.27
N THR A 112 4.73 8.04 6.34
CA THR A 112 4.36 6.72 5.83
C THR A 112 4.14 6.79 4.32
N PHE A 113 3.75 5.69 3.70
CA PHE A 113 3.52 5.65 2.25
C PHE A 113 2.44 6.64 1.81
N GLY A 114 2.83 7.62 1.01
CA GLY A 114 2.00 8.77 0.65
C GLY A 114 0.68 8.39 -0.02
N PHE A 115 0.66 7.36 -0.87
CA PHE A 115 -0.57 6.85 -1.47
C PHE A 115 -1.58 6.41 -0.41
N PHE A 116 -1.14 5.71 0.63
CA PHE A 116 -2.03 5.27 1.71
C PHE A 116 -2.66 6.46 2.44
N GLU A 117 -1.85 7.48 2.77
CA GLU A 117 -2.38 8.71 3.38
C GLU A 117 -3.40 9.43 2.49
N GLU A 118 -3.11 9.53 1.18
CA GLU A 118 -4.04 10.15 0.22
C GLU A 118 -5.37 9.41 0.14
N ARG A 119 -5.35 8.07 0.17
CA ARG A 119 -6.57 7.26 0.19
C ARG A 119 -7.36 7.46 1.47
N CYS A 120 -6.69 7.51 2.62
CA CYS A 120 -7.37 7.83 3.88
C CYS A 120 -8.04 9.22 3.83
N LYS A 121 -7.36 10.24 3.29
CA LYS A 121 -7.94 11.59 3.08
C LYS A 121 -9.13 11.53 2.12
N LEU A 122 -9.02 10.81 1.00
CA LEU A 122 -10.08 10.65 0.00
C LEU A 122 -11.35 10.06 0.60
N TYR A 123 -11.21 9.00 1.40
CA TYR A 123 -12.32 8.34 2.07
C TYR A 123 -12.73 9.00 3.39
N SER A 124 -12.05 10.08 3.79
CA SER A 124 -12.28 10.79 5.06
C SER A 124 -12.08 9.89 6.28
N ILE A 125 -11.09 9.01 6.21
CA ILE A 125 -10.71 8.09 7.28
C ILE A 125 -9.72 8.80 8.21
N PRO A 126 -10.00 8.92 9.52
CA PRO A 126 -9.09 9.52 10.48
C PRO A 126 -7.79 8.73 10.65
N LEU A 127 -6.65 9.44 10.57
CA LEU A 127 -5.33 8.86 10.87
C LEU A 127 -4.85 9.27 12.26
N ILE A 128 -4.36 8.29 13.02
CA ILE A 128 -3.54 8.49 14.21
C ILE A 128 -2.10 8.23 13.76
N ALA A 129 -1.31 9.29 13.60
CA ALA A 129 0.03 9.20 13.06
C ALA A 129 1.07 9.39 14.17
N ILE A 130 1.96 8.42 14.36
CA ILE A 130 3.07 8.51 15.32
C ILE A 130 4.30 9.02 14.59
N PRO A 131 4.83 10.19 14.95
CA PRO A 131 5.98 10.76 14.27
C PRO A 131 7.24 9.94 14.54
N PHE A 132 8.10 9.86 13.53
CA PHE A 132 9.50 9.48 13.74
C PHE A 132 10.24 10.59 14.48
N SER A 133 11.21 10.22 15.28
CA SER A 133 12.19 11.18 15.84
C SER A 133 13.13 11.69 14.76
N ASP A 134 13.93 12.73 15.07
CA ASP A 134 14.88 13.32 14.12
C ASP A 134 15.93 12.30 13.63
N ASP A 135 16.23 11.28 14.42
CA ASP A 135 17.14 10.18 14.07
C ASP A 135 16.39 8.98 13.43
N MET A 136 15.21 9.23 12.87
CA MET A 136 14.36 8.27 12.14
C MET A 136 14.01 7.00 12.94
N LYS A 137 13.80 7.14 14.24
CA LYS A 137 13.31 6.05 15.10
C LYS A 137 11.84 6.24 15.43
N LEU A 138 11.09 5.15 15.38
CA LEU A 138 9.70 5.11 15.79
C LEU A 138 9.60 4.76 17.29
N ASP A 139 8.83 5.52 18.05
CA ASP A 139 8.51 5.17 19.44
C ASP A 139 7.49 4.01 19.46
N ILE A 140 8.02 2.80 19.56
CA ILE A 140 7.21 1.57 19.58
C ILE A 140 6.30 1.51 20.81
N LYS A 141 6.70 2.08 21.95
CA LYS A 141 5.86 2.08 23.16
C LYS A 141 4.65 3.00 22.99
N GLU A 142 4.86 4.18 22.41
CA GLU A 142 3.74 5.09 22.11
C GLU A 142 2.86 4.49 21.01
N PHE A 143 3.44 3.87 19.98
CA PHE A 143 2.68 3.16 18.95
C PHE A 143 1.81 2.05 19.55
N GLU A 144 2.35 1.20 20.41
CA GLU A 144 1.61 0.16 21.14
C GLU A 144 0.51 0.74 22.03
N LYS A 145 0.77 1.84 22.71
CA LYS A 145 -0.22 2.52 23.53
C LYS A 145 -1.38 3.05 22.71
N ARG A 146 -1.08 3.73 21.58
CA ARG A 146 -2.07 4.31 20.69
C ARG A 146 -2.83 3.28 19.85
N SER A 147 -2.31 2.06 19.72
CA SER A 147 -3.04 0.99 19.02
C SER A 147 -4.39 0.66 19.67
N LYS A 148 -4.55 0.92 20.97
CA LYS A 148 -5.82 0.74 21.67
C LYS A 148 -6.93 1.71 21.22
N ASP A 149 -6.56 2.81 20.57
CA ASP A 149 -7.48 3.84 20.08
C ASP A 149 -7.83 3.65 18.60
N ALA A 150 -7.29 2.60 17.95
CA ALA A 150 -7.40 2.35 16.52
C ALA A 150 -8.24 1.10 16.21
N ASP A 151 -8.82 1.07 15.02
CA ASP A 151 -9.54 -0.07 14.45
C ASP A 151 -8.68 -0.81 13.41
N ILE A 152 -7.72 -0.09 12.81
CA ILE A 152 -6.80 -0.63 11.79
C ILE A 152 -5.38 -0.18 12.15
N LEU A 153 -4.42 -1.11 12.08
CA LEU A 153 -2.99 -0.81 12.06
C LEU A 153 -2.47 -0.91 10.64
N TYR A 154 -1.81 0.14 10.14
CA TYR A 154 -1.07 0.12 8.89
C TYR A 154 0.42 0.21 9.20
N LEU A 155 1.15 -0.86 8.85
CA LEU A 155 2.57 -1.08 9.17
C LEU A 155 3.34 -1.29 7.86
N ASP A 156 3.84 -0.20 7.27
CA ASP A 156 4.75 -0.29 6.14
C ASP A 156 6.17 -0.67 6.64
N SER A 157 6.68 -1.80 6.18
CA SER A 157 7.93 -2.37 6.68
C SER A 157 8.68 -3.18 5.63
N PRO A 158 9.70 -2.59 4.97
CA PRO A 158 10.36 -1.30 5.28
C PRO A 158 9.47 -0.08 5.05
N ASN A 159 9.46 0.86 6.01
CA ASN A 159 8.70 2.09 5.88
C ASN A 159 9.20 2.95 4.71
N ASN A 160 8.27 3.46 3.92
CA ASN A 160 8.56 4.43 2.88
C ASN A 160 8.17 5.84 3.38
N PRO A 161 9.13 6.80 3.55
CA PRO A 161 10.46 6.80 2.94
C PRO A 161 11.64 6.49 3.90
N THR A 162 11.41 6.21 5.19
CA THR A 162 12.49 6.22 6.20
C THR A 162 13.38 4.97 6.17
N GLY A 163 12.91 3.87 5.57
CA GLY A 163 13.58 2.58 5.60
C GLY A 163 13.49 1.87 6.96
N PHE A 164 12.76 2.42 7.94
CA PHE A 164 12.53 1.77 9.22
C PHE A 164 11.83 0.42 9.02
N THR A 165 12.22 -0.58 9.81
CA THR A 165 11.61 -1.91 9.78
C THR A 165 11.15 -2.32 11.17
N PHE A 166 9.92 -2.81 11.26
CA PHE A 166 9.48 -3.51 12.45
C PHE A 166 10.19 -4.85 12.56
N THR A 167 10.63 -5.21 13.76
CA THR A 167 11.16 -6.54 14.01
C THR A 167 10.05 -7.60 13.90
N LYS A 168 10.42 -8.83 13.54
CA LYS A 168 9.47 -9.96 13.50
C LYS A 168 8.67 -10.11 14.80
N ASN A 169 9.32 -9.91 15.95
CA ASN A 169 8.66 -10.02 17.25
C ASN A 169 7.60 -8.91 17.45
N GLN A 170 7.88 -7.69 17.00
CA GLN A 170 6.93 -6.58 17.04
C GLN A 170 5.72 -6.85 16.14
N LEU A 171 5.95 -7.26 14.87
CA LEU A 171 4.85 -7.62 13.97
C LEU A 171 4.00 -8.75 14.53
N GLN A 172 4.63 -9.83 15.03
CA GLN A 172 3.91 -10.94 15.65
C GLN A 172 3.11 -10.51 16.89
N LYS A 173 3.63 -9.58 17.68
CA LYS A 173 2.92 -9.03 18.83
C LYS A 173 1.67 -8.29 18.38
N PHE A 174 1.78 -7.38 17.40
CA PHE A 174 0.62 -6.66 16.85
C PHE A 174 -0.43 -7.62 16.31
N VAL A 175 -0.04 -8.56 15.45
CA VAL A 175 -0.99 -9.54 14.85
C VAL A 175 -1.70 -10.39 15.91
N LYS A 176 -1.04 -10.71 17.05
CA LYS A 176 -1.63 -11.56 18.09
C LYS A 176 -2.48 -10.80 19.12
N SER A 177 -2.15 -9.54 19.39
CA SER A 177 -2.75 -8.78 20.51
C SER A 177 -3.67 -7.65 20.10
N PHE A 178 -3.69 -7.29 18.81
CA PHE A 178 -4.57 -6.24 18.32
C PHE A 178 -5.93 -6.81 17.93
N ASP A 179 -6.98 -6.19 18.48
CA ASP A 179 -8.37 -6.57 18.20
C ASP A 179 -8.93 -5.69 17.06
N GLY A 180 -8.43 -5.94 15.85
CA GLY A 180 -8.78 -5.19 14.65
C GLY A 180 -8.03 -5.69 13.42
N LEU A 181 -8.03 -4.91 12.35
CA LEU A 181 -7.33 -5.27 11.12
C LEU A 181 -5.87 -4.80 11.17
N VAL A 182 -4.93 -5.72 10.98
CA VAL A 182 -3.51 -5.40 10.80
C VAL A 182 -3.14 -5.54 9.32
N ILE A 183 -2.70 -4.45 8.71
CA ILE A 183 -2.16 -4.40 7.35
C ILE A 183 -0.65 -4.30 7.49
N ILE A 184 0.08 -5.27 6.95
CA ILE A 184 1.55 -5.23 6.83
C ILE A 184 1.85 -5.06 5.35
N ASP A 185 2.48 -3.96 4.99
CA ASP A 185 2.87 -3.61 3.63
C ASP A 185 4.39 -3.78 3.50
N GLU A 186 4.80 -4.78 2.67
CA GLU A 186 6.20 -5.21 2.49
C GLU A 186 6.80 -4.77 1.15
#